data_85ae4f20bdb211b96f81e86aa2c0c12b
#
_entry.id   85ae4f20bdb211b96f81e86aa2c0c12b
#
_cell.length_a   1.000
_cell.length_b   1.000
_cell.length_c   1.000
_cell.angle_alpha   90.00
_cell.angle_beta   90.00
_cell.angle_gamma   90.00
#
_symmetry.space_group_name_H-M   'P 1'
#
loop_
_entity.id
_entity.type
_entity.pdbx_description
1 polymer ?
#
loop_
_entity_poly.entity_id
_entity_poly.type
_entity_poly.pdbx_seq_one_letter_code
_entity_poly.pdbx_strand_id
1 'polypeptide(L)'
;MKFAERMDRFGEGIFSRLAELKRQKLEAGENVVDLSIGAPNIPPAQHILDVLCKEAADKNNYIYAINDQKDLLQAVSQWYERRYGVNLDPDTEICSLLGSQEGLAHIAMSIVDEGDLVLVPDPCYPVFADGPRLAGA
;
A
#
# COMPACT_ATOMS: atom_id res chain seq x y z
N MET A 1 11.67 18.50 20.51
CA MET A 1 10.60 18.75 19.51
C MET A 1 9.34 18.11 20.07
N LYS A 2 8.19 18.81 20.09
CA LYS A 2 6.90 18.23 20.50
C LYS A 2 6.20 17.72 19.22
N PHE A 3 5.75 16.48 19.23
CA PHE A 3 4.90 15.95 18.15
C PHE A 3 3.47 16.51 18.25
N ALA A 4 2.73 16.41 17.16
CA ALA A 4 1.30 16.72 17.17
C ALA A 4 0.55 15.73 18.07
N GLU A 5 -0.49 16.18 18.78
CA GLU A 5 -1.26 15.37 19.73
C GLU A 5 -1.89 14.13 19.09
N ARG A 6 -2.21 14.21 17.80
CA ARG A 6 -2.70 13.02 17.05
C ARG A 6 -1.71 11.85 17.06
N MET A 7 -0.41 12.11 17.23
CA MET A 7 0.61 11.06 17.27
C MET A 7 0.54 10.21 18.55
N ASP A 8 -0.07 10.72 19.61
CA ASP A 8 -0.28 9.97 20.86
C ASP A 8 -1.27 8.81 20.69
N ARG A 9 -2.03 8.80 19.58
CA ARG A 9 -2.94 7.71 19.22
C ARG A 9 -2.25 6.51 18.55
N PHE A 10 -0.95 6.64 18.21
CA PHE A 10 -0.16 5.60 17.55
C PHE A 10 0.82 4.97 18.51
N GLY A 11 0.75 3.65 18.62
CA GLY A 11 1.70 2.85 19.38
C GLY A 11 2.81 2.26 18.50
N GLU A 12 3.58 1.36 19.09
CA GLU A 12 4.54 0.57 18.33
C GLU A 12 3.82 -0.33 17.31
N GLY A 13 4.29 -0.31 16.06
CA GLY A 13 3.73 -1.11 14.99
C GLY A 13 3.89 -2.62 15.26
N ILE A 14 2.83 -3.39 15.04
CA ILE A 14 2.81 -4.84 15.27
C ILE A 14 3.95 -5.57 14.55
N PHE A 15 4.28 -5.17 13.33
CA PHE A 15 5.36 -5.80 12.55
C PHE A 15 6.73 -5.54 13.15
N SER A 16 6.99 -4.34 13.68
CA SER A 16 8.24 -4.01 14.39
C SER A 16 8.39 -4.85 15.63
N ARG A 17 7.33 -5.00 16.41
CA ARG A 17 7.30 -5.84 17.60
C ARG A 17 7.56 -7.32 17.28
N LEU A 18 6.91 -7.85 16.23
CA LEU A 18 7.13 -9.24 15.81
C LEU A 18 8.56 -9.46 15.30
N ALA A 19 9.12 -8.52 14.55
CA ALA A 19 10.50 -8.58 14.07
C ALA A 19 11.49 -8.60 15.26
N GLU A 20 11.27 -7.79 16.28
CA GLU A 20 12.10 -7.78 17.49
C GLU A 20 11.99 -9.09 18.28
N LEU A 21 10.78 -9.61 18.48
CA LEU A 21 10.58 -10.92 19.14
C LEU A 21 11.28 -12.05 18.38
N LYS A 22 11.19 -12.06 17.05
CA LYS A 22 11.90 -13.02 16.19
C LYS A 22 13.41 -12.92 16.40
N ARG A 23 13.96 -11.69 16.37
CA ARG A 23 15.39 -11.45 16.58
C ARG A 23 15.86 -12.03 17.92
N GLN A 24 15.14 -11.72 19.00
CA GLN A 24 15.47 -12.22 20.36
C GLN A 24 15.48 -13.74 20.43
N LYS A 25 14.50 -14.40 19.81
CA LYS A 25 14.42 -15.87 19.79
C LYS A 25 15.57 -16.51 19.01
N LEU A 26 15.91 -15.95 17.87
CA LEU A 26 17.06 -16.43 17.07
C LEU A 26 18.38 -16.24 17.79
N GLU A 27 18.59 -15.11 18.47
CA GLU A 27 19.78 -14.85 19.29
C GLU A 27 19.90 -15.80 20.50
N ALA A 28 18.76 -16.24 21.03
CA ALA A 28 18.71 -17.27 22.06
C ALA A 28 18.98 -18.69 21.54
N GLY A 29 19.21 -18.86 20.24
CA GLY A 29 19.46 -20.17 19.60
C GLY A 29 18.19 -21.00 19.38
N GLU A 30 17.01 -20.40 19.50
CA GLU A 30 15.74 -21.09 19.27
C GLU A 30 15.45 -21.25 17.77
N ASN A 31 14.85 -22.38 17.39
CA ASN A 31 14.36 -22.56 16.03
C ASN A 31 13.02 -21.84 15.85
N VAL A 32 12.98 -20.84 14.95
CA VAL A 32 11.82 -19.99 14.74
C VAL A 32 11.22 -20.22 13.35
N VAL A 33 9.93 -20.56 13.31
CA VAL A 33 9.14 -20.54 12.09
C VAL A 33 8.42 -19.20 12.02
N ASP A 34 8.79 -18.39 11.02
CA ASP A 34 8.23 -17.04 10.84
C ASP A 34 6.99 -17.07 9.95
N LEU A 35 5.85 -16.76 10.54
CA LEU A 35 4.55 -16.62 9.86
C LEU A 35 4.01 -15.17 9.97
N SER A 36 4.88 -14.21 10.31
CA SER A 36 4.47 -12.83 10.59
C SER A 36 4.11 -12.01 9.33
N ILE A 37 4.71 -12.34 8.19
CA ILE A 37 4.51 -11.61 6.93
C ILE A 37 4.04 -12.56 5.85
N GLY A 38 2.80 -12.35 5.38
CA GLY A 38 2.20 -13.08 4.27
C GLY A 38 2.60 -12.48 2.92
N ALA A 39 3.87 -12.59 2.53
CA ALA A 39 4.33 -12.13 1.23
C ALA A 39 4.29 -13.27 0.19
N PRO A 40 3.84 -13.02 -1.07
CA PRO A 40 3.95 -13.98 -2.15
C PRO A 40 5.42 -14.36 -2.39
N ASN A 41 5.69 -15.66 -2.52
CA ASN A 41 7.02 -16.18 -2.83
C ASN A 41 7.14 -16.72 -4.27
N ILE A 42 6.10 -16.50 -5.08
CA ILE A 42 6.10 -16.87 -6.50
C ILE A 42 6.63 -15.66 -7.27
N PRO A 43 7.72 -15.82 -8.05
CA PRO A 43 8.25 -14.73 -8.84
C PRO A 43 7.27 -14.31 -9.95
N PRO A 44 7.36 -13.06 -10.45
CA PRO A 44 6.60 -12.63 -11.62
C PRO A 44 6.90 -13.51 -12.83
N ALA A 45 5.93 -13.62 -13.74
CA ALA A 45 6.13 -14.35 -14.99
C ALA A 45 7.28 -13.73 -15.82
N GLN A 46 8.03 -14.55 -16.55
CA GLN A 46 9.24 -14.13 -17.25
C GLN A 46 9.01 -12.93 -18.19
N HIS A 47 7.89 -12.93 -18.94
CA HIS A 47 7.58 -11.80 -19.84
C HIS A 47 7.45 -10.45 -19.13
N ILE A 48 7.02 -10.42 -17.86
CA ILE A 48 6.94 -9.20 -17.05
C ILE A 48 8.36 -8.73 -16.72
N LEU A 49 9.23 -9.63 -16.31
CA LEU A 49 10.63 -9.34 -16.01
C LEU A 49 11.39 -8.84 -17.25
N ASP A 50 11.14 -9.45 -18.41
CA ASP A 50 11.77 -9.06 -19.68
C ASP A 50 11.39 -7.62 -20.09
N VAL A 51 10.10 -7.27 -19.94
CA VAL A 51 9.63 -5.90 -20.20
C VAL A 51 10.25 -4.92 -19.20
N LEU A 52 10.25 -5.23 -17.91
CA LEU A 52 10.86 -4.39 -16.88
C LEU A 52 12.34 -4.12 -17.18
N CYS A 53 13.12 -5.15 -17.50
CA CYS A 53 14.54 -5.02 -17.82
C CYS A 53 14.76 -4.18 -19.08
N LYS A 54 13.95 -4.38 -20.11
CA LYS A 54 14.01 -3.60 -21.35
C LYS A 54 13.73 -2.13 -21.12
N GLU A 55 12.61 -1.83 -20.44
CA GLU A 55 12.19 -0.44 -20.19
C GLU A 55 13.11 0.28 -19.20
N ALA A 56 13.66 -0.43 -18.22
CA ALA A 56 14.67 0.12 -17.31
C ALA A 56 15.99 0.49 -18.01
N ALA A 57 16.31 -0.14 -19.13
CA ALA A 57 17.49 0.21 -19.94
C ALA A 57 17.28 1.41 -20.86
N ASP A 58 16.02 1.80 -21.12
CA ASP A 58 15.72 2.96 -21.96
C ASP A 58 15.81 4.26 -21.14
N LYS A 59 16.79 5.10 -21.51
CA LYS A 59 17.02 6.39 -20.84
C LYS A 59 15.86 7.38 -20.97
N ASN A 60 15.00 7.23 -21.96
CA ASN A 60 13.84 8.09 -22.17
C ASN A 60 12.75 7.86 -21.12
N ASN A 61 12.79 6.73 -20.40
CA ASN A 61 11.84 6.44 -19.33
C ASN A 61 12.16 7.13 -18.00
N TYR A 62 13.35 7.75 -17.89
CA TYR A 62 13.77 8.48 -16.68
C TYR A 62 13.33 9.94 -16.74
N ILE A 63 12.03 10.15 -16.65
CA ILE A 63 11.41 11.48 -16.67
C ILE A 63 10.74 11.77 -15.32
N TYR A 64 10.59 13.04 -15.00
CA TYR A 64 9.79 13.44 -13.83
C TYR A 64 8.30 13.26 -14.14
N ALA A 65 7.69 12.31 -13.46
CA ALA A 65 6.25 12.03 -13.63
C ALA A 65 5.42 12.99 -12.78
N ILE A 66 4.72 13.92 -13.43
CA ILE A 66 3.78 14.85 -12.79
C ILE A 66 2.38 14.24 -12.71
N ASN A 67 2.03 13.43 -13.71
CA ASN A 67 0.74 12.76 -13.81
C ASN A 67 0.94 11.25 -13.95
N ASP A 68 -0.12 10.51 -13.72
CA ASP A 68 -0.16 9.07 -14.01
C ASP A 68 0.11 8.80 -15.49
N GLN A 69 0.75 7.68 -15.77
CA GLN A 69 1.00 7.27 -17.14
C GLN A 69 -0.31 6.84 -17.82
N LYS A 70 -0.64 7.48 -18.93
CA LYS A 70 -1.90 7.22 -19.65
C LYS A 70 -2.05 5.75 -20.07
N ASP A 71 -0.96 5.13 -20.52
CA ASP A 71 -0.97 3.73 -20.94
C ASP A 71 -1.33 2.79 -19.77
N LEU A 72 -0.87 3.10 -18.57
CA LEU A 72 -1.24 2.36 -17.36
C LEU A 72 -2.72 2.51 -17.04
N LEU A 73 -3.24 3.75 -17.04
CA LEU A 73 -4.65 4.02 -16.75
C LEU A 73 -5.57 3.34 -17.77
N GLN A 74 -5.22 3.39 -19.05
CA GLN A 74 -5.95 2.70 -20.11
C GLN A 74 -5.90 1.18 -19.95
N ALA A 75 -4.75 0.61 -19.60
CA ALA A 75 -4.61 -0.82 -19.34
C ALA A 75 -5.46 -1.28 -18.17
N VAL A 76 -5.54 -0.48 -17.10
CA VAL A 76 -6.41 -0.73 -15.95
C VAL A 76 -7.88 -0.69 -16.35
N SER A 77 -8.34 0.35 -17.06
CA SER A 77 -9.71 0.47 -17.57
C SER A 77 -10.12 -0.75 -18.39
N GLN A 78 -9.31 -1.11 -19.40
CA GLN A 78 -9.54 -2.29 -20.23
C GLN A 78 -9.54 -3.60 -19.44
N TRP A 79 -8.73 -3.71 -18.39
CA TRP A 79 -8.71 -4.89 -17.56
C TRP A 79 -9.99 -5.03 -16.74
N TYR A 80 -10.50 -3.92 -16.16
CA TYR A 80 -11.77 -3.88 -15.44
C TYR A 80 -12.95 -4.22 -16.34
N GLU A 81 -12.98 -3.68 -17.56
CA GLU A 81 -14.00 -4.02 -18.55
C GLU A 81 -14.00 -5.52 -18.86
N ARG A 82 -12.84 -6.09 -19.24
CA ARG A 82 -12.73 -7.52 -19.58
C ARG A 82 -13.04 -8.45 -18.42
N ARG A 83 -12.64 -8.09 -17.19
CA ARG A 83 -12.71 -8.98 -16.03
C ARG A 83 -14.03 -8.89 -15.29
N TYR A 84 -14.61 -7.70 -15.23
CA TYR A 84 -15.76 -7.40 -14.39
C TYR A 84 -16.93 -6.78 -15.14
N GLY A 85 -16.78 -6.43 -16.43
CA GLY A 85 -17.79 -5.71 -17.20
C GLY A 85 -18.01 -4.27 -16.70
N VAL A 86 -17.01 -3.69 -16.04
CA VAL A 86 -17.06 -2.32 -15.51
C VAL A 86 -16.25 -1.40 -16.41
N ASN A 87 -16.92 -0.40 -16.96
CA ASN A 87 -16.27 0.65 -17.74
C ASN A 87 -15.87 1.78 -16.80
N LEU A 88 -14.58 2.09 -16.76
CA LEU A 88 -13.99 3.20 -16.01
C LEU A 88 -13.38 4.20 -16.98
N ASP A 89 -13.66 5.49 -16.76
CA ASP A 89 -12.97 6.55 -17.47
C ASP A 89 -11.52 6.67 -16.97
N PRO A 90 -10.52 6.42 -17.82
CA PRO A 90 -9.11 6.46 -17.39
C PRO A 90 -8.63 7.85 -16.95
N ASP A 91 -9.29 8.92 -17.40
CA ASP A 91 -8.87 10.29 -17.08
C ASP A 91 -9.47 10.82 -15.76
N THR A 92 -10.60 10.24 -15.28
CA THR A 92 -11.34 10.80 -14.14
C THR A 92 -11.68 9.80 -13.03
N GLU A 93 -11.64 8.49 -13.30
CA GLU A 93 -12.07 7.45 -12.37
C GLU A 93 -10.95 6.50 -11.94
N ILE A 94 -9.73 6.71 -12.41
CA ILE A 94 -8.58 5.87 -12.08
C ILE A 94 -7.42 6.75 -11.62
N CYS A 95 -6.79 6.38 -10.50
CA CYS A 95 -5.50 6.95 -10.12
C CYS A 95 -4.53 5.83 -9.70
N SER A 96 -3.26 5.96 -10.07
CA SER A 96 -2.25 4.99 -9.67
C SER A 96 -1.74 5.24 -8.25
N LEU A 97 -1.33 4.17 -7.57
CA LEU A 97 -0.83 4.22 -6.20
C LEU A 97 0.50 3.46 -6.10
N LEU A 98 1.37 3.88 -5.21
CA LEU A 98 2.56 3.12 -4.81
C LEU A 98 2.18 2.04 -3.79
N GLY A 99 1.30 1.13 -4.21
CA GLY A 99 0.67 0.11 -3.38
C GLY A 99 -0.65 0.60 -2.75
N SER A 100 -1.57 -0.33 -2.50
CA SER A 100 -2.91 -0.04 -1.97
C SER A 100 -2.90 0.62 -0.58
N GLN A 101 -1.86 0.42 0.22
CA GLN A 101 -1.75 1.04 1.53
C GLN A 101 -1.69 2.56 1.46
N GLU A 102 -1.06 3.13 0.44
CA GLU A 102 -1.04 4.57 0.19
C GLU A 102 -2.47 5.11 0.03
N GLY A 103 -3.26 4.49 -0.85
CA GLY A 103 -4.64 4.89 -1.06
C GLY A 103 -5.51 4.76 0.19
N LEU A 104 -5.36 3.65 0.94
CA LEU A 104 -6.10 3.43 2.18
C LEU A 104 -5.76 4.48 3.26
N ALA A 105 -4.50 4.94 3.32
CA ALA A 105 -4.12 6.00 4.24
C ALA A 105 -4.65 7.37 3.80
N HIS A 106 -4.54 7.70 2.52
CA HIS A 106 -4.85 9.02 2.00
C HIS A 106 -6.34 9.25 1.74
N ILE A 107 -7.12 8.20 1.42
CA ILE A 107 -8.56 8.36 1.18
C ILE A 107 -9.27 8.95 2.39
N ALA A 108 -8.87 8.56 3.60
CA ALA A 108 -9.43 9.11 4.83
C ALA A 108 -9.22 10.62 4.91
N MET A 109 -8.06 11.13 4.51
CA MET A 109 -7.77 12.57 4.50
C MET A 109 -8.63 13.35 3.50
N SER A 110 -9.23 12.66 2.52
CA SER A 110 -10.06 13.29 1.48
C SER A 110 -11.54 13.32 1.83
N ILE A 111 -12.00 12.44 2.74
CA ILE A 111 -13.43 12.22 2.99
C ILE A 111 -13.81 12.24 4.48
N VAL A 112 -12.84 12.38 5.39
CA VAL A 112 -13.06 12.31 6.84
C VAL A 112 -12.58 13.60 7.49
N ASP A 113 -13.46 14.24 8.26
CA ASP A 113 -13.15 15.40 9.09
C ASP A 113 -12.93 15.02 10.56
N GLU A 114 -12.41 15.96 11.36
CA GLU A 114 -12.20 15.77 12.79
C GLU A 114 -13.52 15.49 13.51
N GLY A 115 -13.57 14.36 14.22
CA GLY A 115 -14.74 13.91 14.97
C GLY A 115 -15.70 13.02 14.20
N ASP A 116 -15.42 12.72 12.93
CA ASP A 116 -16.18 11.74 12.18
C ASP A 116 -15.97 10.33 12.72
N LEU A 117 -16.95 9.46 12.48
CA LEU A 117 -16.90 8.04 12.88
C LEU A 117 -16.62 7.15 11.69
N VAL A 118 -15.53 6.40 11.77
CA VAL A 118 -15.16 5.39 10.76
C VAL A 118 -15.21 4.00 11.36
N LEU A 119 -16.01 3.11 10.76
CA LEU A 119 -16.09 1.71 11.17
C LEU A 119 -14.97 0.91 10.52
N VAL A 120 -14.20 0.19 11.33
CA VAL A 120 -13.13 -0.69 10.88
C VAL A 120 -13.31 -2.09 11.47
N PRO A 121 -12.87 -3.17 10.79
CA PRO A 121 -12.87 -4.51 11.39
C PRO A 121 -11.95 -4.58 12.61
N ASP A 122 -12.24 -5.49 13.55
CA ASP A 122 -11.34 -5.84 14.64
C ASP A 122 -11.26 -7.37 14.77
N PRO A 123 -10.09 -8.00 14.55
CA PRO A 123 -8.80 -7.39 14.17
C PRO A 123 -8.76 -6.90 12.71
N CYS A 124 -7.91 -5.89 12.42
CA CYS A 124 -7.70 -5.38 11.07
C CYS A 124 -6.22 -5.15 10.74
N TYR A 125 -5.93 -5.00 9.45
CA TYR A 125 -4.63 -4.50 9.02
C TYR A 125 -4.48 -3.03 9.46
N PRO A 126 -3.34 -2.63 10.05
CA PRO A 126 -3.22 -1.35 10.77
C PRO A 126 -3.69 -0.12 9.99
N VAL A 127 -3.41 -0.04 8.69
CA VAL A 127 -3.77 1.12 7.87
C VAL A 127 -5.27 1.45 7.85
N PHE A 128 -6.14 0.44 8.04
CA PHE A 128 -7.59 0.69 8.10
C PHE A 128 -8.00 1.57 9.27
N ALA A 129 -7.30 1.46 10.40
CA ALA A 129 -7.52 2.31 11.56
C ALA A 129 -6.62 3.55 11.57
N ASP A 130 -5.38 3.42 11.07
CA ASP A 130 -4.39 4.48 11.15
C ASP A 130 -4.68 5.64 10.19
N GLY A 131 -5.20 5.35 8.99
CA GLY A 131 -5.63 6.37 8.03
C GLY A 131 -6.68 7.33 8.63
N PRO A 132 -7.84 6.82 9.10
CA PRO A 132 -8.86 7.63 9.78
C PRO A 132 -8.34 8.38 11.01
N ARG A 133 -7.51 7.75 11.84
CA ARG A 133 -6.89 8.40 13.00
C ARG A 133 -6.01 9.59 12.61
N LEU A 134 -5.27 9.48 11.51
CA LEU A 134 -4.48 10.60 10.99
C LEU A 134 -5.36 11.74 10.49
N ALA A 135 -6.53 11.43 9.93
CA ALA A 135 -7.52 12.43 9.52
C ALA A 135 -8.28 13.08 10.68
N GLY A 136 -8.26 12.46 11.87
CA GLY A 136 -8.89 13.04 13.07
C GLY A 136 -10.17 12.34 13.54
N ALA A 137 -10.54 11.21 12.90
CA ALA A 137 -11.68 10.40 13.34
C ALA A 137 -11.44 9.73 14.70
#